data_11471a5e1a6914375967a0b86cd1af8f
#
_entry.id   11471a5e1a6914375967a0b86cd1af8f
#
_cell.length_a   1.000
_cell.length_b   1.000
_cell.length_c   1.000
_cell.angle_alpha   90.00
_cell.angle_beta   90.00
_cell.angle_gamma   90.00
#
_symmetry.space_group_name_H-M   'P 1'
#
loop_
_entity.id
_entity.type
_entity.pdbx_description
1 polymer ?
#
loop_
_entity_poly.entity_id
_entity_poly.type
_entity_poly.pdbx_seq_one_letter_code
_entity_poly.pdbx_strand_id
1 'polypeptide(L)'
;MNNVNLRKIAVIGCGFVGSASAFALMQSKLFSEIVLIDADHAKAEGEAMDISHGIPFVGNMKIYAGTYDDIVDAAIIVITAGAGQKPGETRLDLVHKNLNIFKSIIPEIAKRECRGILLVVANPVDILTYAAVKLSGFPEQRVIGSGTVLDTARLKYQLGEHLSVDSKSVHAFIIGEHGDSEIAAWSSANVSGIALDDFCEMRGHYNHDQSQENIAEKVKNSAYEIIEKKRATYYGVAMAVKRICEVIIRDEKSILPISSMMHGDFGVDNVVLSMPAVVGADGLEELVPIALSEKESSDLRKSADTLRGILDECGI
;
A
#
# COMPACT_ATOMS: atom_id res chain seq x y z
N MET A 1 -24.56 9.78 -16.08
CA MET A 1 -23.16 9.34 -15.90
C MET A 1 -22.73 9.84 -14.52
N ASN A 2 -22.38 8.93 -13.62
CA ASN A 2 -21.93 9.33 -12.27
C ASN A 2 -20.56 10.04 -12.40
N ASN A 3 -20.53 11.31 -12.08
CA ASN A 3 -19.27 12.06 -12.04
C ASN A 3 -18.53 11.70 -10.75
N VAL A 4 -17.23 11.45 -10.86
CA VAL A 4 -16.35 11.23 -9.69
C VAL A 4 -16.24 12.54 -8.91
N ASN A 5 -16.48 12.48 -7.60
CA ASN A 5 -16.26 13.57 -6.68
C ASN A 5 -14.83 13.46 -6.10
N LEU A 6 -13.92 14.26 -6.65
CA LEU A 6 -12.51 14.24 -6.22
C LEU A 6 -12.32 14.61 -4.72
N ARG A 7 -13.33 15.11 -4.06
CA ARG A 7 -13.28 15.44 -2.66
C ARG A 7 -13.96 14.42 -1.73
N LYS A 8 -14.32 13.24 -2.27
CA LYS A 8 -14.94 12.15 -1.53
C LYS A 8 -14.07 10.89 -1.55
N ILE A 9 -13.91 10.29 -0.39
CA ILE A 9 -13.21 9.02 -0.21
C ILE A 9 -14.05 8.08 0.64
N ALA A 10 -14.00 6.79 0.32
CA ALA A 10 -14.57 5.75 1.15
C ALA A 10 -13.47 4.85 1.74
N VAL A 11 -13.63 4.43 2.97
CA VAL A 11 -12.77 3.46 3.67
C VAL A 11 -13.63 2.27 4.07
N ILE A 12 -13.33 1.12 3.51
CA ILE A 12 -14.02 -0.14 3.79
C ILE A 12 -13.17 -0.98 4.75
N GLY A 13 -13.68 -1.19 5.95
CA GLY A 13 -13.01 -1.81 7.09
C GLY A 13 -12.56 -0.76 8.10
N CYS A 14 -13.22 -0.71 9.27
CA CYS A 14 -12.94 0.23 10.36
C CYS A 14 -12.14 -0.43 11.48
N GLY A 15 -11.16 -1.29 11.11
CA GLY A 15 -10.14 -1.80 12.02
C GLY A 15 -9.07 -0.75 12.31
N PHE A 16 -8.02 -1.11 13.07
CA PHE A 16 -6.92 -0.20 13.41
C PHE A 16 -6.34 0.54 12.19
N VAL A 17 -6.18 -0.15 11.06
CA VAL A 17 -5.63 0.44 9.84
C VAL A 17 -6.62 1.41 9.21
N GLY A 18 -7.88 1.02 9.07
CA GLY A 18 -8.92 1.85 8.46
C GLY A 18 -9.18 3.12 9.25
N SER A 19 -9.36 3.00 10.57
CA SER A 19 -9.58 4.14 11.47
C SER A 19 -8.38 5.08 11.50
N ALA A 20 -7.16 4.54 11.60
CA ALA A 20 -5.94 5.36 11.54
C ALA A 20 -5.79 6.06 10.18
N SER A 21 -6.15 5.38 9.07
CA SER A 21 -6.14 5.97 7.73
C SER A 21 -7.17 7.08 7.61
N ALA A 22 -8.40 6.87 8.07
CA ALA A 22 -9.46 7.88 8.08
C ALA A 22 -9.03 9.13 8.89
N PHE A 23 -8.41 8.92 10.04
CA PHE A 23 -7.88 10.01 10.87
C PHE A 23 -6.75 10.78 10.15
N ALA A 24 -5.80 10.08 9.51
CA ALA A 24 -4.73 10.73 8.74
C ALA A 24 -5.28 11.49 7.53
N LEU A 25 -6.31 10.95 6.86
CA LEU A 25 -7.00 11.59 5.74
C LEU A 25 -7.78 12.83 6.20
N MET A 26 -8.45 12.79 7.34
CA MET A 26 -9.11 13.94 7.95
C MET A 26 -8.10 15.09 8.15
N GLN A 27 -6.95 14.80 8.76
CA GLN A 27 -5.91 15.81 9.00
C GLN A 27 -5.29 16.36 7.71
N SER A 28 -5.29 15.58 6.61
CA SER A 28 -4.72 16.00 5.32
C SER A 28 -5.48 17.12 4.63
N LYS A 29 -6.77 17.29 4.94
CA LYS A 29 -7.71 18.23 4.26
C LYS A 29 -7.89 17.97 2.76
N LEU A 30 -7.47 16.80 2.26
CA LEU A 30 -7.63 16.41 0.86
C LEU A 30 -9.10 16.25 0.48
N PHE A 31 -9.89 15.72 1.41
CA PHE A 31 -11.28 15.38 1.19
C PHE A 31 -12.21 16.26 2.02
N SER A 32 -13.38 16.55 1.47
CA SER A 32 -14.48 17.18 2.20
C SER A 32 -15.54 16.16 2.66
N GLU A 33 -15.43 14.91 2.20
CA GLU A 33 -16.32 13.82 2.57
C GLU A 33 -15.55 12.50 2.72
N ILE A 34 -15.67 11.89 3.90
CA ILE A 34 -15.07 10.59 4.24
C ILE A 34 -16.20 9.65 4.67
N VAL A 35 -16.37 8.57 3.94
CA VAL A 35 -17.37 7.53 4.23
C VAL A 35 -16.66 6.34 4.87
N LEU A 36 -17.13 5.90 6.03
CA LEU A 36 -16.62 4.71 6.72
C LEU A 36 -17.63 3.58 6.57
N ILE A 37 -17.16 2.42 6.14
CA ILE A 37 -17.98 1.23 5.92
C ILE A 37 -17.33 0.05 6.66
N ASP A 38 -18.10 -0.64 7.47
CA ASP A 38 -17.68 -1.88 8.13
C ASP A 38 -18.86 -2.88 8.13
N ALA A 39 -18.54 -4.16 8.19
CA ALA A 39 -19.54 -5.20 8.40
C ALA A 39 -20.29 -5.02 9.75
N ASP A 40 -19.59 -4.50 10.75
CA ASP A 40 -20.16 -3.99 11.99
C ASP A 40 -20.46 -2.49 11.84
N HIS A 41 -21.67 -2.16 11.44
CA HIS A 41 -22.09 -0.77 11.21
C HIS A 41 -21.98 0.09 12.47
N ALA A 42 -22.27 -0.45 13.64
CA ALA A 42 -22.15 0.30 14.91
C ALA A 42 -20.70 0.70 15.20
N LYS A 43 -19.74 -0.16 14.82
CA LYS A 43 -18.32 0.16 14.89
C LYS A 43 -17.97 1.30 13.94
N ALA A 44 -18.44 1.27 12.69
CA ALA A 44 -18.23 2.34 11.73
C ALA A 44 -18.81 3.67 12.23
N GLU A 45 -19.99 3.66 12.85
CA GLU A 45 -20.61 4.82 13.47
C GLU A 45 -19.74 5.38 14.61
N GLY A 46 -19.25 4.51 15.51
CA GLY A 46 -18.40 4.92 16.62
C GLY A 46 -17.10 5.58 16.13
N GLU A 47 -16.42 4.99 15.16
CA GLU A 47 -15.20 5.55 14.56
C GLU A 47 -15.49 6.89 13.84
N ALA A 48 -16.59 6.96 13.10
CA ALA A 48 -16.99 8.21 12.44
C ALA A 48 -17.29 9.33 13.44
N MET A 49 -17.96 9.01 14.54
CA MET A 49 -18.24 9.97 15.62
C MET A 49 -16.95 10.48 16.26
N ASP A 50 -16.06 9.57 16.65
CA ASP A 50 -14.82 9.94 17.35
C ASP A 50 -13.91 10.79 16.44
N ILE A 51 -13.69 10.36 15.18
CA ILE A 51 -12.88 11.10 14.22
C ILE A 51 -13.50 12.47 13.92
N SER A 52 -14.85 12.57 13.79
CA SER A 52 -15.53 13.81 13.49
C SER A 52 -15.42 14.87 14.60
N HIS A 53 -15.20 14.45 15.84
CA HIS A 53 -14.91 15.38 16.94
C HIS A 53 -13.60 16.16 16.75
N GLY A 54 -12.70 15.69 15.86
CA GLY A 54 -11.51 16.42 15.43
C GLY A 54 -11.75 17.51 14.38
N ILE A 55 -12.92 17.54 13.72
CA ILE A 55 -13.23 18.50 12.64
C ILE A 55 -13.06 19.96 13.06
N PRO A 56 -13.48 20.39 14.26
CA PRO A 56 -13.30 21.77 14.69
C PRO A 56 -11.84 22.26 14.71
N PHE A 57 -10.87 21.33 14.82
CA PHE A 57 -9.44 21.65 14.83
C PHE A 57 -8.80 21.62 13.44
N VAL A 58 -9.48 21.01 12.44
CA VAL A 58 -8.92 20.78 11.11
C VAL A 58 -9.59 21.63 10.03
N GLY A 59 -10.90 21.62 9.96
CA GLY A 59 -11.70 22.35 8.97
C GLY A 59 -12.95 21.56 8.56
N ASN A 60 -13.85 22.23 7.82
CA ASN A 60 -15.14 21.66 7.46
C ASN A 60 -15.00 20.44 6.54
N MET A 61 -15.58 19.33 6.97
CA MET A 61 -15.76 18.10 6.20
C MET A 61 -16.90 17.28 6.78
N LYS A 62 -17.37 16.31 6.03
CA LYS A 62 -18.39 15.33 6.46
C LYS A 62 -17.72 13.98 6.67
N ILE A 63 -17.84 13.40 7.85
CA ILE A 63 -17.37 12.04 8.18
C ILE A 63 -18.55 11.27 8.73
N TYR A 64 -18.85 10.12 8.16
CA TYR A 64 -20.03 9.33 8.58
C TYR A 64 -19.87 7.86 8.24
N ALA A 65 -20.59 7.02 8.98
CA ALA A 65 -20.79 5.63 8.62
C ALA A 65 -21.80 5.55 7.46
N GLY A 66 -21.40 4.89 6.39
CA GLY A 66 -22.20 4.73 5.18
C GLY A 66 -22.41 3.27 4.79
N THR A 67 -22.94 3.11 3.61
CA THR A 67 -23.18 1.83 2.93
C THR A 67 -22.45 1.79 1.59
N TYR A 68 -22.52 0.67 0.88
CA TYR A 68 -21.97 0.61 -0.48
C TYR A 68 -22.68 1.55 -1.47
N ASP A 69 -23.86 2.07 -1.16
CA ASP A 69 -24.53 3.05 -2.03
C ASP A 69 -23.88 4.43 -1.94
N ASP A 70 -23.17 4.70 -0.86
CA ASP A 70 -22.48 5.97 -0.65
C ASP A 70 -21.14 6.07 -1.39
N ILE A 71 -20.61 4.97 -1.98
CA ILE A 71 -19.30 4.98 -2.66
C ILE A 71 -19.37 5.32 -4.16
N VAL A 72 -20.55 5.46 -4.72
CA VAL A 72 -20.80 5.53 -6.18
C VAL A 72 -19.99 6.64 -6.86
N ASP A 73 -19.84 7.77 -6.20
CA ASP A 73 -19.09 8.93 -6.69
C ASP A 73 -17.73 9.14 -5.99
N ALA A 74 -17.31 8.24 -5.12
CA ALA A 74 -16.02 8.36 -4.44
C ALA A 74 -14.84 8.35 -5.42
N ALA A 75 -13.88 9.26 -5.23
CA ALA A 75 -12.66 9.29 -6.03
C ALA A 75 -11.74 8.10 -5.74
N ILE A 76 -11.69 7.69 -4.49
CA ILE A 76 -10.86 6.57 -4.03
C ILE A 76 -11.68 5.73 -3.06
N ILE A 77 -11.57 4.42 -3.21
CA ILE A 77 -12.15 3.43 -2.31
C ILE A 77 -11.00 2.65 -1.70
N VAL A 78 -10.71 2.91 -0.45
CA VAL A 78 -9.64 2.25 0.32
C VAL A 78 -10.19 1.00 0.97
N ILE A 79 -9.58 -0.16 0.71
CA ILE A 79 -10.03 -1.45 1.23
C ILE A 79 -9.02 -1.93 2.27
N THR A 80 -9.35 -1.73 3.53
CA THR A 80 -8.58 -2.20 4.69
C THR A 80 -9.26 -3.37 5.39
N ALA A 81 -10.44 -3.77 4.91
CA ALA A 81 -11.19 -4.89 5.45
C ALA A 81 -10.43 -6.20 5.25
N GLY A 82 -10.15 -6.87 6.33
CA GLY A 82 -9.44 -8.14 6.37
C GLY A 82 -9.34 -8.65 7.81
N ALA A 83 -9.13 -9.94 7.94
CA ALA A 83 -8.88 -10.57 9.22
C ALA A 83 -7.39 -10.62 9.51
N GLY A 84 -6.99 -10.43 10.75
CA GLY A 84 -5.64 -10.72 11.21
C GLY A 84 -5.41 -12.22 11.41
N GLN A 85 -4.15 -12.65 11.33
CA GLN A 85 -3.74 -14.01 11.62
C GLN A 85 -3.97 -14.32 13.11
N LYS A 86 -4.59 -15.47 13.38
CA LYS A 86 -4.79 -15.96 14.74
C LYS A 86 -3.67 -16.92 15.15
N PRO A 87 -3.42 -17.09 16.45
CA PRO A 87 -2.49 -18.11 16.92
C PRO A 87 -2.86 -19.49 16.37
N GLY A 88 -1.90 -20.17 15.76
CA GLY A 88 -2.09 -21.50 15.15
C GLY A 88 -2.61 -21.51 13.70
N GLU A 89 -3.00 -20.36 13.13
CA GLU A 89 -3.33 -20.26 11.71
C GLU A 89 -2.06 -20.20 10.86
N THR A 90 -2.09 -20.88 9.71
CA THR A 90 -1.04 -20.78 8.70
C THR A 90 -1.19 -19.50 7.88
N ARG A 91 -0.15 -19.12 7.12
CA ARG A 91 -0.22 -18.00 6.16
C ARG A 91 -1.30 -18.27 5.10
N LEU A 92 -1.43 -19.52 4.63
CA LEU A 92 -2.40 -19.90 3.61
C LEU A 92 -3.85 -19.81 4.13
N ASP A 93 -4.10 -20.19 5.40
CA ASP A 93 -5.42 -20.04 6.03
C ASP A 93 -5.83 -18.55 6.06
N LEU A 94 -4.88 -17.65 6.35
CA LEU A 94 -5.14 -16.22 6.33
C LEU A 94 -5.47 -15.71 4.92
N VAL A 95 -4.73 -16.20 3.89
CA VAL A 95 -5.01 -15.88 2.48
C VAL A 95 -6.44 -16.28 2.12
N HIS A 96 -6.82 -17.53 2.34
CA HIS A 96 -8.17 -18.03 2.03
C HIS A 96 -9.26 -17.23 2.74
N LYS A 97 -9.06 -16.89 4.00
CA LYS A 97 -10.00 -16.11 4.79
C LYS A 97 -10.19 -14.71 4.19
N ASN A 98 -9.10 -14.04 3.86
CA ASN A 98 -9.15 -12.69 3.31
C ASN A 98 -9.64 -12.66 1.85
N LEU A 99 -9.35 -13.68 1.05
CA LEU A 99 -9.95 -13.87 -0.26
C LEU A 99 -11.48 -14.02 -0.18
N ASN A 100 -12.00 -14.76 0.80
CA ASN A 100 -13.45 -14.88 1.00
C ASN A 100 -14.09 -13.54 1.38
N ILE A 101 -13.41 -12.72 2.18
CA ILE A 101 -13.85 -11.35 2.49
C ILE A 101 -13.87 -10.51 1.20
N PHE A 102 -12.81 -10.57 0.37
CA PHE A 102 -12.75 -9.84 -0.90
C PHE A 102 -13.81 -10.31 -1.90
N LYS A 103 -14.09 -11.61 -1.98
CA LYS A 103 -15.20 -12.17 -2.78
C LYS A 103 -16.58 -11.65 -2.35
N SER A 104 -16.73 -11.15 -1.13
CA SER A 104 -17.98 -10.50 -0.68
C SER A 104 -17.99 -8.99 -0.91
N ILE A 105 -16.85 -8.31 -0.86
CA ILE A 105 -16.73 -6.85 -0.97
C ILE A 105 -16.66 -6.39 -2.42
N ILE A 106 -15.75 -6.98 -3.22
CA ILE A 106 -15.45 -6.49 -4.56
C ILE A 106 -16.66 -6.51 -5.49
N PRO A 107 -17.49 -7.59 -5.52
CA PRO A 107 -18.71 -7.60 -6.34
C PRO A 107 -19.73 -6.53 -5.91
N GLU A 108 -19.79 -6.18 -4.62
CA GLU A 108 -20.66 -5.10 -4.15
C GLU A 108 -20.24 -3.72 -4.64
N ILE A 109 -18.90 -3.49 -4.74
CA ILE A 109 -18.35 -2.28 -5.34
C ILE A 109 -18.62 -2.27 -6.85
N ALA A 110 -18.35 -3.38 -7.54
CA ALA A 110 -18.52 -3.50 -8.98
C ALA A 110 -19.96 -3.25 -9.46
N LYS A 111 -20.95 -3.78 -8.74
CA LYS A 111 -22.39 -3.57 -9.05
C LYS A 111 -22.81 -2.10 -9.05
N ARG A 112 -22.09 -1.22 -8.39
CA ARG A 112 -22.40 0.20 -8.27
C ARG A 112 -21.77 1.06 -9.36
N GLU A 113 -21.06 0.43 -10.29
CA GLU A 113 -20.43 1.10 -11.44
C GLU A 113 -19.55 2.29 -11.03
N CYS A 114 -18.85 2.16 -9.88
CA CYS A 114 -17.93 3.18 -9.38
C CYS A 114 -16.82 3.43 -10.38
N ARG A 115 -16.39 4.68 -10.49
CA ARG A 115 -15.31 5.10 -11.39
C ARG A 115 -14.05 5.54 -10.68
N GLY A 116 -14.04 5.53 -9.36
CA GLY A 116 -12.87 5.85 -8.56
C GLY A 116 -11.78 4.77 -8.63
N ILE A 117 -10.69 5.01 -7.93
CA ILE A 117 -9.57 4.09 -7.80
C ILE A 117 -9.83 3.15 -6.63
N LEU A 118 -9.61 1.86 -6.82
CA LEU A 118 -9.57 0.89 -5.74
C LEU A 118 -8.16 0.84 -5.18
N LEU A 119 -7.99 1.22 -3.91
CA LEU A 119 -6.72 1.12 -3.19
C LEU A 119 -6.82 -0.01 -2.16
N VAL A 120 -6.18 -1.12 -2.47
CA VAL A 120 -6.11 -2.29 -1.59
C VAL A 120 -5.01 -2.09 -0.56
N VAL A 121 -5.33 -2.28 0.72
CA VAL A 121 -4.41 -2.12 1.86
C VAL A 121 -4.39 -3.35 2.76
N ALA A 122 -5.47 -4.15 2.71
CA ALA A 122 -5.56 -5.40 3.48
C ALA A 122 -4.49 -6.42 3.03
N ASN A 123 -3.94 -7.18 3.99
CA ASN A 123 -2.92 -8.19 3.73
C ASN A 123 -3.51 -9.61 3.55
N PRO A 124 -2.85 -10.42 2.69
CA PRO A 124 -1.66 -10.13 1.88
C PRO A 124 -2.00 -9.26 0.65
N VAL A 125 -1.43 -8.06 0.63
CA VAL A 125 -1.88 -6.99 -0.29
C VAL A 125 -1.75 -7.37 -1.77
N ASP A 126 -0.68 -8.04 -2.18
CA ASP A 126 -0.45 -8.40 -3.57
C ASP A 126 -1.49 -9.42 -4.07
N ILE A 127 -1.74 -10.48 -3.28
CA ILE A 127 -2.76 -11.49 -3.56
C ILE A 127 -4.17 -10.87 -3.60
N LEU A 128 -4.48 -9.99 -2.65
CA LEU A 128 -5.79 -9.35 -2.57
C LEU A 128 -5.98 -8.30 -3.66
N THR A 129 -4.92 -7.63 -4.10
CA THR A 129 -4.97 -6.74 -5.26
C THR A 129 -5.19 -7.53 -6.55
N TYR A 130 -4.51 -8.67 -6.72
CA TYR A 130 -4.77 -9.58 -7.85
C TYR A 130 -6.24 -10.02 -7.87
N ALA A 131 -6.77 -10.47 -6.73
CA ALA A 131 -8.18 -10.85 -6.61
C ALA A 131 -9.12 -9.66 -6.92
N ALA A 132 -8.80 -8.45 -6.47
CA ALA A 132 -9.58 -7.25 -6.77
C ALA A 132 -9.59 -6.93 -8.28
N VAL A 133 -8.46 -7.05 -8.97
CA VAL A 133 -8.38 -6.90 -10.44
C VAL A 133 -9.29 -7.91 -11.12
N LYS A 134 -9.21 -9.19 -10.77
CA LYS A 134 -10.00 -10.25 -11.42
C LYS A 134 -11.50 -10.17 -11.11
N LEU A 135 -11.89 -9.72 -9.92
CA LEU A 135 -13.28 -9.71 -9.47
C LEU A 135 -14.03 -8.41 -9.77
N SER A 136 -13.33 -7.28 -9.91
CA SER A 136 -13.99 -5.98 -10.05
C SER A 136 -14.44 -5.66 -11.46
N GLY A 137 -13.74 -6.17 -12.48
CA GLY A 137 -13.93 -5.74 -13.87
C GLY A 137 -13.51 -4.26 -14.12
N PHE A 138 -12.84 -3.62 -13.18
CA PHE A 138 -12.29 -2.29 -13.35
C PHE A 138 -11.10 -2.32 -14.30
N PRO A 139 -10.80 -1.21 -14.99
CA PRO A 139 -9.51 -1.06 -15.65
C PRO A 139 -8.36 -1.29 -14.67
N GLU A 140 -7.39 -2.11 -15.03
CA GLU A 140 -6.33 -2.57 -14.12
C GLU A 140 -5.55 -1.40 -13.50
N GLN A 141 -5.30 -0.33 -14.27
CA GLN A 141 -4.64 0.87 -13.76
C GLN A 141 -5.36 1.56 -12.61
N ARG A 142 -6.67 1.29 -12.42
CA ARG A 142 -7.47 1.82 -11.31
C ARG A 142 -7.60 0.85 -10.13
N VAL A 143 -6.93 -0.29 -10.16
CA VAL A 143 -6.90 -1.25 -9.06
C VAL A 143 -5.46 -1.42 -8.61
N ILE A 144 -5.09 -0.73 -7.55
CA ILE A 144 -3.73 -0.69 -7.04
C ILE A 144 -3.67 -1.14 -5.58
N GLY A 145 -2.57 -1.75 -5.20
CA GLY A 145 -2.28 -2.05 -3.79
C GLY A 145 -1.35 -1.01 -3.17
N SER A 146 -1.43 -0.82 -1.86
CA SER A 146 -0.48 0.03 -1.12
C SER A 146 0.96 -0.45 -1.25
N GLY A 147 1.15 -1.70 -1.60
CA GLY A 147 2.42 -2.32 -1.93
C GLY A 147 3.49 -2.09 -0.87
N THR A 148 4.70 -1.88 -1.34
CA THR A 148 5.87 -1.63 -0.51
C THR A 148 6.13 -0.12 -0.26
N VAL A 149 5.13 0.73 -0.37
CA VAL A 149 5.26 2.18 -0.07
C VAL A 149 5.69 2.39 1.37
N LEU A 150 5.14 1.62 2.32
CA LEU A 150 5.57 1.69 3.73
C LEU A 150 6.96 1.12 3.94
N ASP A 151 7.30 -0.02 3.33
CA ASP A 151 8.60 -0.67 3.47
C ASP A 151 9.70 0.21 2.89
N THR A 152 9.43 0.84 1.76
CA THR A 152 10.28 1.88 1.17
C THR A 152 10.47 3.08 2.11
N ALA A 153 9.42 3.52 2.80
CA ALA A 153 9.55 4.59 3.79
C ALA A 153 10.43 4.14 4.99
N ARG A 154 10.32 2.90 5.42
CA ARG A 154 11.19 2.30 6.45
C ARG A 154 12.63 2.24 5.98
N LEU A 155 12.88 1.79 4.74
CA LEU A 155 14.20 1.76 4.14
C LEU A 155 14.84 3.16 4.11
N LYS A 156 14.10 4.15 3.62
CA LYS A 156 14.57 5.55 3.57
C LYS A 156 14.86 6.10 4.96
N TYR A 157 14.03 5.77 5.95
CA TYR A 157 14.26 6.16 7.34
C TYR A 157 15.55 5.54 7.91
N GLN A 158 15.75 4.23 7.73
CA GLN A 158 16.95 3.53 8.20
C GLN A 158 18.22 4.05 7.53
N LEU A 159 18.17 4.33 6.23
CA LEU A 159 19.28 4.94 5.50
C LEU A 159 19.57 6.37 5.97
N GLY A 160 18.51 7.16 6.21
CA GLY A 160 18.65 8.51 6.77
C GLY A 160 19.35 8.52 8.11
N GLU A 161 18.98 7.62 9.03
CA GLU A 161 19.62 7.44 10.33
C GLU A 161 21.09 6.98 10.17
N HIS A 162 21.33 5.96 9.31
CA HIS A 162 22.68 5.43 9.09
C HIS A 162 23.65 6.48 8.53
N LEU A 163 23.17 7.29 7.59
CA LEU A 163 23.97 8.30 6.90
C LEU A 163 23.93 9.69 7.56
N SER A 164 23.14 9.87 8.61
CA SER A 164 22.88 11.15 9.28
C SER A 164 22.42 12.24 8.30
N VAL A 165 21.41 11.92 7.47
CA VAL A 165 20.77 12.84 6.52
C VAL A 165 19.25 12.77 6.63
N ASP A 166 18.54 13.79 6.15
CA ASP A 166 17.08 13.73 6.04
C ASP A 166 16.67 12.60 5.08
N SER A 167 15.80 11.70 5.54
CA SER A 167 15.30 10.58 4.76
C SER A 167 14.61 11.00 3.46
N LYS A 168 14.17 12.24 3.33
CA LYS A 168 13.63 12.79 2.08
C LYS A 168 14.67 12.92 0.97
N SER A 169 15.96 13.05 1.34
CA SER A 169 17.08 13.11 0.40
C SER A 169 17.49 11.72 -0.12
N VAL A 170 16.97 10.65 0.49
CA VAL A 170 17.25 9.27 0.10
C VAL A 170 16.24 8.82 -0.96
N HIS A 171 16.74 8.33 -2.08
CA HIS A 171 15.97 7.70 -3.15
C HIS A 171 16.33 6.21 -3.18
N ALA A 172 15.45 5.38 -2.70
CA ALA A 172 15.60 3.93 -2.63
C ALA A 172 14.20 3.29 -2.63
N PHE A 173 14.10 2.04 -3.06
CA PHE A 173 12.84 1.31 -3.15
C PHE A 173 12.97 -0.09 -2.54
N ILE A 174 11.91 -0.53 -1.87
CA ILE A 174 11.61 -1.94 -1.66
C ILE A 174 10.67 -2.35 -2.78
N ILE A 175 10.95 -3.46 -3.45
CA ILE A 175 10.20 -4.00 -4.60
C ILE A 175 9.81 -5.46 -4.37
N GLY A 176 9.00 -6.02 -5.25
CA GLY A 176 8.56 -7.41 -5.16
C GLY A 176 7.32 -7.59 -4.28
N GLU A 177 7.20 -8.71 -3.61
CA GLU A 177 6.13 -8.99 -2.64
C GLU A 177 6.22 -8.01 -1.45
N HIS A 178 5.07 -7.51 -0.99
CA HIS A 178 5.00 -6.93 0.36
C HIS A 178 4.96 -8.06 1.39
N GLY A 179 6.11 -8.50 1.85
CA GLY A 179 6.25 -9.62 2.78
C GLY A 179 7.67 -10.17 2.84
N ASP A 180 7.77 -11.48 3.11
CA ASP A 180 9.07 -12.11 3.40
C ASP A 180 10.03 -12.17 2.21
N SER A 181 9.53 -12.05 0.98
CA SER A 181 10.35 -12.03 -0.24
C SER A 181 10.54 -10.64 -0.85
N GLU A 182 10.34 -9.59 -0.04
CA GLU A 182 10.64 -8.21 -0.45
C GLU A 182 12.13 -8.01 -0.76
N ILE A 183 12.43 -7.10 -1.69
CA ILE A 183 13.79 -6.85 -2.17
C ILE A 183 14.11 -5.36 -2.07
N ALA A 184 15.22 -5.02 -1.42
CA ALA A 184 15.77 -3.68 -1.49
C ALA A 184 16.54 -3.50 -2.81
N ALA A 185 16.09 -2.56 -3.64
CA ALA A 185 16.71 -2.26 -4.94
C ALA A 185 17.93 -1.35 -4.75
N TRP A 186 19.03 -1.92 -4.25
CA TRP A 186 20.26 -1.19 -3.93
C TRP A 186 20.91 -0.58 -5.15
N SER A 187 20.87 -1.28 -6.29
CA SER A 187 21.49 -0.85 -7.56
C SER A 187 20.94 0.48 -8.08
N SER A 188 19.72 0.86 -7.70
CA SER A 188 19.10 2.13 -8.07
C SER A 188 19.10 3.15 -6.92
N ALA A 189 19.59 2.77 -5.73
CA ALA A 189 19.57 3.63 -4.56
C ALA A 189 20.58 4.77 -4.67
N ASN A 190 20.14 5.96 -4.26
CA ASN A 190 21.00 7.14 -4.27
C ASN A 190 20.59 8.15 -3.18
N VAL A 191 21.50 9.06 -2.85
CA VAL A 191 21.23 10.20 -1.97
C VAL A 191 21.46 11.48 -2.76
N SER A 192 20.39 12.19 -3.04
CA SER A 192 20.43 13.43 -3.84
C SER A 192 21.16 13.29 -5.18
N GLY A 193 21.03 12.13 -5.85
CA GLY A 193 21.63 11.84 -7.15
C GLY A 193 23.05 11.24 -7.09
N ILE A 194 23.64 11.10 -5.91
CA ILE A 194 24.93 10.40 -5.70
C ILE A 194 24.62 8.93 -5.41
N ALA A 195 25.26 8.01 -6.11
CA ALA A 195 25.08 6.57 -5.86
C ALA A 195 25.26 6.24 -4.36
N LEU A 196 24.46 5.29 -3.85
CA LEU A 196 24.44 5.04 -2.41
C LEU A 196 25.83 4.70 -1.84
N ASP A 197 26.57 3.84 -2.52
CA ASP A 197 27.88 3.39 -2.05
C ASP A 197 28.89 4.53 -2.03
N ASP A 198 28.93 5.36 -3.09
CA ASP A 198 29.77 6.56 -3.14
C ASP A 198 29.43 7.53 -2.01
N PHE A 199 28.13 7.71 -1.73
CA PHE A 199 27.69 8.57 -0.64
C PHE A 199 28.05 7.99 0.73
N CYS A 200 27.96 6.69 0.91
CA CYS A 200 28.41 5.99 2.12
C CYS A 200 29.89 6.23 2.37
N GLU A 201 30.74 6.08 1.35
CA GLU A 201 32.19 6.33 1.46
C GLU A 201 32.50 7.80 1.84
N MET A 202 31.80 8.76 1.23
CA MET A 202 31.90 10.18 1.60
C MET A 202 31.57 10.44 3.07
N ARG A 203 30.77 9.59 3.70
CA ARG A 203 30.36 9.65 5.10
C ARG A 203 31.20 8.77 6.02
N GLY A 204 32.24 8.07 5.48
CA GLY A 204 33.13 7.20 6.23
C GLY A 204 32.60 5.79 6.48
N HIS A 205 31.58 5.37 5.72
CA HIS A 205 31.01 4.02 5.77
C HIS A 205 31.52 3.20 4.58
N TYR A 206 32.38 2.20 4.82
CA TYR A 206 33.04 1.41 3.77
C TYR A 206 32.59 -0.06 3.73
N ASN A 207 31.69 -0.47 4.62
CA ASN A 207 31.23 -1.85 4.75
C ASN A 207 29.84 -1.99 4.15
N HIS A 208 29.73 -1.75 2.82
CA HIS A 208 28.45 -1.62 2.11
C HIS A 208 27.58 -2.85 2.26
N ASP A 209 28.08 -4.05 1.87
CA ASP A 209 27.30 -5.29 1.89
C ASP A 209 26.68 -5.57 3.27
N GLN A 210 27.51 -5.49 4.33
CA GLN A 210 27.03 -5.76 5.69
C GLN A 210 26.03 -4.69 6.16
N SER A 211 26.23 -3.43 5.81
CA SER A 211 25.32 -2.34 6.16
C SER A 211 23.99 -2.49 5.44
N GLN A 212 24.02 -2.80 4.14
CA GLN A 212 22.84 -3.03 3.32
C GLN A 212 22.05 -4.23 3.82
N GLU A 213 22.69 -5.35 4.12
CA GLU A 213 22.07 -6.55 4.67
C GLU A 213 21.39 -6.27 6.02
N ASN A 214 22.10 -5.62 6.95
CA ASN A 214 21.56 -5.26 8.25
C ASN A 214 20.36 -4.30 8.15
N ILE A 215 20.38 -3.34 7.22
CA ILE A 215 19.29 -2.40 7.00
C ILE A 215 18.09 -3.12 6.38
N ALA A 216 18.29 -3.96 5.36
CA ALA A 216 17.22 -4.74 4.75
C ALA A 216 16.53 -5.66 5.78
N GLU A 217 17.31 -6.33 6.62
CA GLU A 217 16.78 -7.18 7.69
C GLU A 217 15.96 -6.38 8.71
N LYS A 218 16.42 -5.20 9.11
CA LYS A 218 15.66 -4.30 10.00
C LYS A 218 14.35 -3.83 9.37
N VAL A 219 14.34 -3.52 8.07
CA VAL A 219 13.13 -3.12 7.36
C VAL A 219 12.12 -4.25 7.38
N LYS A 220 12.53 -5.45 6.95
CA LYS A 220 11.72 -6.66 6.90
C LYS A 220 11.16 -7.03 8.28
N ASN A 221 11.98 -6.99 9.33
CA ASN A 221 11.58 -7.37 10.67
C ASN A 221 10.78 -6.29 11.43
N SER A 222 10.76 -5.04 10.92
CA SER A 222 10.09 -3.92 11.60
C SER A 222 8.62 -4.18 11.94
N ALA A 223 7.87 -4.83 11.03
CA ALA A 223 6.47 -5.12 11.27
C ALA A 223 6.28 -6.14 12.41
N TYR A 224 7.09 -7.19 12.43
CA TYR A 224 7.05 -8.24 13.44
C TYR A 224 7.37 -7.66 14.83
N GLU A 225 8.42 -6.87 14.94
CA GLU A 225 8.82 -6.22 16.18
C GLU A 225 7.74 -5.25 16.71
N ILE A 226 7.10 -4.47 15.84
CA ILE A 226 6.00 -3.57 16.22
C ILE A 226 4.80 -4.37 16.70
N ILE A 227 4.45 -5.46 16.00
CA ILE A 227 3.31 -6.32 16.36
C ILE A 227 3.56 -7.01 17.71
N GLU A 228 4.75 -7.50 17.95
CA GLU A 228 5.15 -8.07 19.24
C GLU A 228 4.95 -7.07 20.39
N LYS A 229 5.39 -5.83 20.21
CA LYS A 229 5.37 -4.78 21.23
C LYS A 229 3.98 -4.16 21.46
N LYS A 230 3.19 -3.96 20.40
CA LYS A 230 1.90 -3.23 20.48
C LYS A 230 0.72 -3.94 19.80
N ARG A 231 0.90 -5.20 19.38
CA ARG A 231 -0.09 -6.13 18.80
C ARG A 231 -0.56 -5.80 17.38
N ALA A 232 -0.32 -4.61 16.86
CA ALA A 232 -0.69 -4.22 15.50
C ALA A 232 0.18 -3.05 15.01
N THR A 233 0.39 -2.98 13.70
CA THR A 233 0.98 -1.81 13.02
C THR A 233 -0.11 -1.10 12.22
N TYR A 234 -0.24 0.23 12.34
CA TYR A 234 -1.28 1.00 11.66
C TYR A 234 -0.91 2.47 11.38
N TYR A 235 -0.05 3.11 12.16
CA TYR A 235 0.28 4.53 11.90
C TYR A 235 1.09 4.74 10.63
N GLY A 236 2.12 3.91 10.40
CA GLY A 236 2.95 3.99 9.20
C GLY A 236 2.14 3.72 7.94
N VAL A 237 1.30 2.67 7.96
CA VAL A 237 0.44 2.33 6.82
C VAL A 237 -0.61 3.41 6.56
N ALA A 238 -1.17 4.04 7.61
CA ALA A 238 -2.09 5.17 7.46
C ALA A 238 -1.44 6.36 6.74
N MET A 239 -0.16 6.62 7.03
CA MET A 239 0.62 7.65 6.31
C MET A 239 0.93 7.26 4.87
N ALA A 240 1.18 5.98 4.58
CA ALA A 240 1.33 5.47 3.21
C ALA A 240 0.03 5.63 2.42
N VAL A 241 -1.11 5.24 2.99
CA VAL A 241 -2.45 5.44 2.39
C VAL A 241 -2.69 6.93 2.11
N LYS A 242 -2.46 7.79 3.11
CA LYS A 242 -2.57 9.25 2.93
C LYS A 242 -1.71 9.73 1.77
N ARG A 243 -0.46 9.29 1.67
CA ARG A 243 0.46 9.71 0.60
C ARG A 243 -0.01 9.27 -0.78
N ILE A 244 -0.47 8.01 -0.92
CA ILE A 244 -1.03 7.52 -2.18
C ILE A 244 -2.26 8.33 -2.58
N CYS A 245 -3.19 8.57 -1.65
CA CYS A 245 -4.37 9.38 -1.89
C CYS A 245 -4.01 10.83 -2.30
N GLU A 246 -3.00 11.42 -1.68
CA GLU A 246 -2.52 12.76 -2.00
C GLU A 246 -2.00 12.85 -3.44
N VAL A 247 -1.19 11.87 -3.85
CA VAL A 247 -0.64 11.78 -5.20
C VAL A 247 -1.76 11.68 -6.24
N ILE A 248 -2.75 10.83 -6.00
CA ILE A 248 -3.90 10.64 -6.88
C ILE A 248 -4.73 11.92 -7.00
N ILE A 249 -5.14 12.49 -5.87
CA ILE A 249 -6.06 13.65 -5.85
C ILE A 249 -5.43 14.92 -6.41
N ARG A 250 -4.11 15.08 -6.26
CA ARG A 250 -3.36 16.23 -6.77
C ARG A 250 -2.78 16.00 -8.16
N ASP A 251 -2.95 14.82 -8.73
CA ASP A 251 -2.33 14.41 -10.01
C ASP A 251 -0.81 14.69 -10.02
N GLU A 252 -0.13 14.32 -8.92
CA GLU A 252 1.28 14.69 -8.74
C GLU A 252 2.24 13.96 -9.67
N LYS A 253 1.81 12.83 -10.27
CA LYS A 253 2.66 11.94 -11.08
C LYS A 253 3.94 11.52 -10.35
N SER A 254 3.77 11.25 -9.06
CA SER A 254 4.86 10.81 -8.19
C SER A 254 5.18 9.33 -8.41
N ILE A 255 6.47 8.99 -8.27
CA ILE A 255 6.92 7.60 -8.36
C ILE A 255 6.74 6.94 -7.00
N LEU A 256 5.86 5.93 -6.94
CA LEU A 256 5.57 5.14 -5.73
C LEU A 256 5.68 3.64 -6.05
N PRO A 257 6.25 2.83 -5.14
CA PRO A 257 6.31 1.37 -5.30
C PRO A 257 4.98 0.73 -4.86
N ILE A 258 3.96 0.92 -5.69
CA ILE A 258 2.62 0.35 -5.49
C ILE A 258 2.55 -1.07 -6.04
N SER A 259 1.65 -1.90 -5.50
CA SER A 259 1.32 -3.20 -6.08
C SER A 259 0.42 -3.03 -7.29
N SER A 260 0.82 -3.62 -8.42
CA SER A 260 0.06 -3.60 -9.67
C SER A 260 0.27 -4.87 -10.49
N MET A 261 -0.64 -5.13 -11.44
CA MET A 261 -0.54 -6.26 -12.35
C MET A 261 0.68 -6.12 -13.25
N MET A 262 1.47 -7.20 -13.35
CA MET A 262 2.66 -7.27 -14.21
C MET A 262 2.31 -7.93 -15.54
N HIS A 263 2.85 -7.37 -16.63
CA HIS A 263 2.61 -7.78 -18.02
C HIS A 263 3.90 -8.07 -18.79
N GLY A 264 4.85 -8.73 -18.17
CA GLY A 264 6.14 -9.11 -18.77
C GLY A 264 7.30 -8.20 -18.40
N ASP A 265 7.04 -7.06 -17.73
CA ASP A 265 8.08 -6.17 -17.26
C ASP A 265 9.00 -6.89 -16.28
N PHE A 266 10.30 -6.64 -16.38
CA PHE A 266 11.35 -7.31 -15.57
C PHE A 266 11.33 -8.85 -15.66
N GLY A 267 10.68 -9.42 -16.69
CA GLY A 267 10.50 -10.86 -16.87
C GLY A 267 9.44 -11.47 -15.93
N VAL A 268 8.55 -10.65 -15.40
CA VAL A 268 7.44 -11.04 -14.51
C VAL A 268 6.11 -10.80 -15.21
N ASP A 269 5.23 -11.81 -15.23
CA ASP A 269 3.94 -11.75 -15.91
C ASP A 269 2.82 -12.38 -15.08
N ASN A 270 1.59 -11.89 -15.24
CA ASN A 270 0.35 -12.40 -14.63
C ASN A 270 0.46 -12.61 -13.10
N VAL A 271 1.02 -11.67 -12.41
CA VAL A 271 1.08 -11.60 -10.94
C VAL A 271 1.04 -10.13 -10.53
N VAL A 272 0.52 -9.86 -9.35
CA VAL A 272 0.61 -8.53 -8.76
C VAL A 272 1.77 -8.49 -7.79
N LEU A 273 2.64 -7.50 -7.95
CA LEU A 273 3.72 -7.18 -7.00
C LEU A 273 4.07 -5.70 -7.08
N SER A 274 4.93 -5.26 -6.18
CA SER A 274 5.30 -3.85 -6.04
C SER A 274 6.49 -3.50 -6.91
N MET A 275 6.30 -2.52 -7.78
CA MET A 275 7.36 -1.87 -8.56
C MET A 275 7.18 -0.36 -8.53
N PRO A 276 8.27 0.42 -8.65
CA PRO A 276 8.17 1.86 -8.83
C PRO A 276 7.31 2.19 -10.06
N ALA A 277 6.31 3.02 -9.84
CA ALA A 277 5.34 3.37 -10.86
C ALA A 277 4.99 4.86 -10.76
N VAL A 278 4.75 5.49 -11.89
CA VAL A 278 4.15 6.82 -11.95
C VAL A 278 2.68 6.67 -11.58
N VAL A 279 2.29 7.35 -10.51
CA VAL A 279 0.91 7.37 -10.01
C VAL A 279 0.35 8.77 -10.16
N GLY A 280 -0.85 8.87 -10.70
CA GLY A 280 -1.56 10.12 -10.91
C GLY A 280 -3.07 9.97 -10.74
N ALA A 281 -3.83 10.90 -11.33
CA ALA A 281 -5.28 10.96 -11.20
C ALA A 281 -6.01 9.71 -11.72
N ASP A 282 -5.43 9.01 -12.69
CA ASP A 282 -5.98 7.78 -13.27
C ASP A 282 -5.51 6.48 -12.56
N GLY A 283 -4.75 6.61 -11.47
CA GLY A 283 -4.13 5.51 -10.75
C GLY A 283 -2.71 5.21 -11.23
N LEU A 284 -2.43 3.96 -11.61
CA LEU A 284 -1.18 3.58 -12.25
C LEU A 284 -1.14 4.13 -13.68
N GLU A 285 -0.15 4.95 -14.00
CA GLU A 285 0.04 5.46 -15.37
C GLU A 285 1.12 4.67 -16.12
N GLU A 286 2.27 4.41 -15.48
CA GLU A 286 3.41 3.75 -16.11
C GLU A 286 4.32 3.11 -15.05
N LEU A 287 4.88 1.94 -15.33
CA LEU A 287 5.96 1.35 -14.55
C LEU A 287 7.29 2.03 -14.88
N VAL A 288 8.09 2.29 -13.86
CA VAL A 288 9.40 2.94 -14.04
C VAL A 288 10.49 1.88 -14.17
N PRO A 289 11.21 1.82 -15.30
CA PRO A 289 12.28 0.85 -15.50
C PRO A 289 13.53 1.26 -14.69
N ILE A 290 13.59 0.85 -13.43
CA ILE A 290 14.76 1.05 -12.58
C ILE A 290 15.88 0.05 -12.91
N ALA A 291 17.13 0.46 -12.70
CA ALA A 291 18.26 -0.45 -12.84
C ALA A 291 18.26 -1.47 -11.68
N LEU A 292 18.36 -2.74 -12.02
CA LEU A 292 18.49 -3.85 -11.08
C LEU A 292 19.75 -4.67 -11.43
N SER A 293 20.48 -5.11 -10.42
CA SER A 293 21.54 -6.10 -10.60
C SER A 293 20.97 -7.46 -11.02
N GLU A 294 21.84 -8.37 -11.49
CA GLU A 294 21.44 -9.74 -11.81
C GLU A 294 20.83 -10.46 -10.61
N LYS A 295 21.38 -10.22 -9.41
CA LYS A 295 20.86 -10.78 -8.15
C LYS A 295 19.47 -10.24 -7.85
N GLU A 296 19.28 -8.93 -7.86
CA GLU A 296 17.98 -8.29 -7.60
C GLU A 296 16.92 -8.74 -8.61
N SER A 297 17.29 -8.83 -9.90
CA SER A 297 16.41 -9.33 -10.95
C SER A 297 16.04 -10.81 -10.75
N SER A 298 17.00 -11.64 -10.28
CA SER A 298 16.73 -13.04 -9.94
C SER A 298 15.82 -13.16 -8.73
N ASP A 299 16.05 -12.35 -7.70
CA ASP A 299 15.25 -12.36 -6.49
C ASP A 299 13.84 -11.83 -6.72
N LEU A 300 13.66 -10.84 -7.62
CA LEU A 300 12.35 -10.36 -8.05
C LEU A 300 11.54 -11.46 -8.74
N ARG A 301 12.15 -12.25 -9.63
CA ARG A 301 11.48 -13.40 -10.26
C ARG A 301 11.09 -14.47 -9.23
N LYS A 302 11.94 -14.77 -8.25
CA LYS A 302 11.60 -15.70 -7.15
C LYS A 302 10.44 -15.18 -6.29
N SER A 303 10.41 -13.87 -6.01
CA SER A 303 9.31 -13.23 -5.30
C SER A 303 8.00 -13.39 -6.08
N ALA A 304 8.03 -13.16 -7.39
CA ALA A 304 6.90 -13.38 -8.28
C ALA A 304 6.43 -14.85 -8.31
N ASP A 305 7.38 -15.79 -8.37
CA ASP A 305 7.07 -17.23 -8.36
C ASP A 305 6.43 -17.67 -7.03
N THR A 306 6.86 -17.09 -5.90
CA THR A 306 6.26 -17.33 -4.59
C THR A 306 4.79 -16.88 -4.58
N LEU A 307 4.50 -15.68 -5.08
CA LEU A 307 3.13 -15.16 -5.18
C LEU A 307 2.28 -16.01 -6.13
N ARG A 308 2.83 -16.39 -7.29
CA ARG A 308 2.13 -17.25 -8.26
C ARG A 308 1.77 -18.60 -7.66
N GLY A 309 2.70 -19.24 -6.92
CA GLY A 309 2.42 -20.48 -6.21
C GLY A 309 1.23 -20.36 -5.24
N ILE A 310 1.14 -19.26 -4.50
CA ILE A 310 0.00 -18.99 -3.59
C ILE A 310 -1.30 -18.78 -4.37
N LEU A 311 -1.27 -18.05 -5.50
CA LEU A 311 -2.44 -17.85 -6.35
C LEU A 311 -2.96 -19.17 -6.91
N ASP A 312 -2.05 -20.03 -7.41
CA ASP A 312 -2.38 -21.36 -7.92
C ASP A 312 -2.99 -22.26 -6.83
N GLU A 313 -2.42 -22.27 -5.61
CA GLU A 313 -2.96 -22.99 -4.46
C GLU A 313 -4.36 -22.50 -4.06
N CYS A 314 -4.64 -21.22 -4.25
CA CYS A 314 -5.94 -20.61 -3.98
C CYS A 314 -6.95 -20.73 -5.12
N GLY A 315 -6.54 -21.23 -6.28
CA GLY A 315 -7.36 -21.41 -7.48
C GLY A 315 -7.84 -20.09 -8.10
N ILE A 316 -6.98 -19.09 -8.12
CA ILE A 316 -7.26 -17.75 -8.70
C ILE A 316 -6.16 -17.30 -9.64
#